data_c792a2ffdf1cb821cf35927ac4594a96
#
_entry.id   c792a2ffdf1cb821cf35927ac4594a96
#
_cell.length_a   1.000
_cell.length_b   1.000
_cell.length_c   1.000
_cell.angle_alpha   90.00
_cell.angle_beta   90.00
_cell.angle_gamma   90.00
#
_symmetry.space_group_name_H-M   'P 1'
#
loop_
_entity.id
_entity.type
_entity.pdbx_description
1 polymer ?
#
loop_
_entity_poly.entity_id
_entity_poly.type
_entity_poly.pdbx_seq_one_letter_code
_entity_poly.pdbx_strand_id
1 'polypeptide(L)'
;MDFLSFLGLIVGFGCIIISILMGETPDGAFELVPAQLQGFFDLPSIMIVFGGTIAALMVSFPLKAFAKIPKHLKIIFFPKKYNPQQYIEQIVYFAKEARINGLLALEDKLSETKDKFLKNSILLVVDSIEPEKVRSLLNRELEYLEERHVQDTAFYYKGSEYAPAFGMIGTLIGLINLLANLEDTATLTKNMAVALVTTFYGVILANLIFKPIANKLKACLLYTSPSPRD
;
A
#
# COMPACT_ATOMS: atom_id res chain seq x y z
N MET A 1 3.38 7.11 14.90
CA MET A 1 2.49 7.50 13.78
C MET A 1 3.33 8.18 12.71
N ASP A 2 3.14 7.80 11.46
CA ASP A 2 3.72 8.56 10.35
C ASP A 2 2.76 9.69 9.99
N PHE A 3 2.94 10.81 10.71
CA PHE A 3 2.09 12.00 10.60
C PHE A 3 2.03 12.54 9.16
N LEU A 4 3.16 12.46 8.44
CA LEU A 4 3.26 12.96 7.07
C LEU A 4 2.36 12.19 6.09
N SER A 5 2.27 10.86 6.23
CA SER A 5 1.40 10.03 5.37
C SER A 5 -0.07 10.29 5.61
N PHE A 6 -0.46 10.50 6.87
CA PHE A 6 -1.83 10.82 7.23
C PHE A 6 -2.21 12.24 6.75
N LEU A 7 -1.32 13.21 6.99
CA LEU A 7 -1.50 14.59 6.52
C LEU A 7 -1.60 14.67 5.00
N GLY A 8 -0.72 13.98 4.27
CA GLY A 8 -0.74 13.95 2.81
C GLY A 8 -2.04 13.42 2.23
N LEU A 9 -2.60 12.37 2.85
CA LEU A 9 -3.87 11.79 2.41
C LEU A 9 -5.05 12.74 2.69
N ILE A 10 -5.09 13.39 3.87
CA ILE A 10 -6.09 14.39 4.21
C ILE A 10 -6.00 15.60 3.28
N VAL A 11 -4.80 16.12 3.03
CA VAL A 11 -4.59 17.26 2.13
C VAL A 11 -5.01 16.90 0.71
N GLY A 12 -4.64 15.71 0.21
CA GLY A 12 -5.01 15.25 -1.13
C GLY A 12 -6.53 15.15 -1.33
N PHE A 13 -7.24 14.48 -0.42
CA PHE A 13 -8.71 14.43 -0.47
C PHE A 13 -9.34 15.79 -0.20
N GLY A 14 -8.80 16.56 0.75
CA GLY A 14 -9.29 17.89 1.09
C GLY A 14 -9.23 18.85 -0.10
N CYS A 15 -8.12 18.91 -0.82
CA CYS A 15 -7.98 19.75 -2.00
C CYS A 15 -8.98 19.38 -3.10
N ILE A 16 -9.19 18.07 -3.34
CA ILE A 16 -10.18 17.61 -4.33
C ILE A 16 -11.59 18.01 -3.90
N ILE A 17 -11.98 17.76 -2.66
CA ILE A 17 -13.31 18.11 -2.13
C ILE A 17 -13.52 19.63 -2.16
N ILE A 18 -12.54 20.41 -1.73
CA ILE A 18 -12.62 21.88 -1.76
C ILE A 18 -12.76 22.36 -3.21
N SER A 19 -11.99 21.81 -4.15
CA SER A 19 -12.08 22.16 -5.57
C SER A 19 -13.48 21.85 -6.16
N ILE A 20 -14.12 20.75 -5.74
CA ILE A 20 -15.48 20.41 -6.16
C ILE A 20 -16.51 21.36 -5.56
N LEU A 21 -16.30 21.80 -4.31
CA LEU A 21 -17.21 22.69 -3.60
C LEU A 21 -17.10 24.16 -4.04
N MET A 22 -15.97 24.56 -4.64
CA MET A 22 -15.76 25.92 -5.11
C MET A 22 -16.58 26.17 -6.38
N GLY A 23 -17.70 26.90 -6.23
CA GLY A 23 -18.51 27.43 -7.32
C GLY A 23 -18.14 28.89 -7.60
N GLU A 24 -18.23 29.30 -8.84
CA GLU A 24 -18.05 30.69 -9.28
C GLU A 24 -19.41 31.42 -9.25
N THR A 25 -19.51 32.50 -8.48
CA THR A 25 -20.70 33.35 -8.47
C THR A 25 -20.70 34.26 -9.69
N PRO A 26 -21.86 34.80 -10.12
CA PRO A 26 -21.97 35.73 -11.26
C PRO A 26 -21.07 36.96 -11.10
N ASP A 27 -20.70 37.30 -9.88
CA ASP A 27 -19.84 38.45 -9.53
C ASP A 27 -18.33 38.11 -9.50
N GLY A 28 -17.96 36.88 -9.93
CA GLY A 28 -16.57 36.40 -9.94
C GLY A 28 -15.98 36.06 -8.57
N ALA A 29 -16.81 35.97 -7.53
CA ALA A 29 -16.39 35.53 -6.20
C ALA A 29 -16.52 34.00 -6.10
N PHE A 30 -15.64 33.36 -5.33
CA PHE A 30 -15.73 31.95 -5.05
C PHE A 30 -16.65 31.70 -3.84
N GLU A 31 -17.67 30.89 -4.01
CA GLU A 31 -18.57 30.48 -2.94
C GLU A 31 -18.58 28.95 -2.81
N LEU A 32 -18.71 28.46 -1.57
CA LEU A 32 -18.83 27.04 -1.31
C LEU A 32 -20.26 26.58 -1.57
N VAL A 33 -20.45 25.80 -2.64
CA VAL A 33 -21.74 25.27 -3.07
C VAL A 33 -21.83 23.76 -2.80
N PRO A 34 -22.35 23.32 -1.64
CA PRO A 34 -22.41 21.91 -1.27
C PRO A 34 -23.24 21.05 -2.24
N ALA A 35 -24.18 21.67 -2.96
CA ALA A 35 -25.03 20.99 -3.96
C ALA A 35 -24.20 20.36 -5.10
N GLN A 36 -23.04 20.92 -5.44
CA GLN A 36 -22.18 20.39 -6.51
C GLN A 36 -21.64 18.99 -6.17
N LEU A 37 -21.50 18.65 -4.89
CA LEU A 37 -21.03 17.33 -4.45
C LEU A 37 -21.99 16.20 -4.84
N GLN A 38 -23.30 16.49 -4.95
CA GLN A 38 -24.30 15.51 -5.33
C GLN A 38 -24.07 15.00 -6.77
N GLY A 39 -23.57 15.83 -7.68
CA GLY A 39 -23.23 15.45 -9.04
C GLY A 39 -22.09 14.43 -9.16
N PHE A 40 -21.27 14.35 -8.13
CA PHE A 40 -20.17 13.37 -8.06
C PHE A 40 -20.56 12.06 -7.36
N PHE A 41 -21.76 11.93 -6.83
CA PHE A 41 -22.24 10.71 -6.19
C PHE A 41 -23.18 9.95 -7.12
N ASP A 42 -22.65 8.95 -7.81
CA ASP A 42 -23.40 8.09 -8.74
C ASP A 42 -23.19 6.62 -8.39
N LEU A 43 -24.26 5.95 -7.97
CA LEU A 43 -24.19 4.56 -7.52
C LEU A 43 -23.75 3.58 -8.62
N PRO A 44 -24.24 3.66 -9.88
CA PRO A 44 -23.72 2.86 -10.97
C PRO A 44 -22.23 3.02 -11.18
N SER A 45 -21.71 4.24 -11.13
CA SER A 45 -20.27 4.53 -11.28
C SER A 45 -19.44 3.89 -10.17
N ILE A 46 -19.92 3.94 -8.92
CA ILE A 46 -19.27 3.27 -7.77
C ILE A 46 -19.24 1.75 -8.01
N MET A 47 -20.35 1.15 -8.43
CA MET A 47 -20.42 -0.29 -8.67
C MET A 47 -19.46 -0.74 -9.79
N ILE A 48 -19.37 0.01 -10.88
CA ILE A 48 -18.46 -0.31 -11.99
C ILE A 48 -17.02 -0.26 -11.52
N VAL A 49 -16.61 0.86 -10.90
CA VAL A 49 -15.19 1.07 -10.58
C VAL A 49 -14.74 0.24 -9.36
N PHE A 50 -15.44 0.37 -8.23
CA PHE A 50 -15.05 -0.37 -7.01
C PHE A 50 -15.38 -1.85 -7.14
N GLY A 51 -16.58 -2.19 -7.61
CA GLY A 51 -16.99 -3.58 -7.80
C GLY A 51 -16.09 -4.30 -8.82
N GLY A 52 -15.86 -3.67 -9.98
CA GLY A 52 -14.99 -4.21 -11.03
C GLY A 52 -13.54 -4.38 -10.54
N THR A 53 -12.99 -3.37 -9.89
CA THR A 53 -11.61 -3.43 -9.35
C THR A 53 -11.47 -4.54 -8.31
N ILE A 54 -12.42 -4.64 -7.36
CA ILE A 54 -12.41 -5.69 -6.33
C ILE A 54 -12.55 -7.06 -6.97
N ALA A 55 -13.47 -7.23 -7.93
CA ALA A 55 -13.67 -8.50 -8.65
C ALA A 55 -12.39 -8.93 -9.39
N ALA A 56 -11.73 -8.01 -10.10
CA ALA A 56 -10.47 -8.29 -10.79
C ALA A 56 -9.34 -8.68 -9.81
N LEU A 57 -9.27 -8.01 -8.65
CA LEU A 57 -8.33 -8.38 -7.60
C LEU A 57 -8.65 -9.75 -7.00
N MET A 58 -9.92 -10.11 -6.82
CA MET A 58 -10.33 -11.43 -6.32
C MET A 58 -9.95 -12.56 -7.29
N VAL A 59 -10.00 -12.31 -8.59
CA VAL A 59 -9.53 -13.27 -9.60
C VAL A 59 -8.00 -13.39 -9.61
N SER A 60 -7.29 -12.27 -9.35
CA SER A 60 -5.83 -12.21 -9.45
C SER A 60 -5.10 -12.67 -8.19
N PHE A 61 -5.73 -12.60 -7.02
CA PHE A 61 -5.09 -12.86 -5.72
C PHE A 61 -5.92 -13.79 -4.83
N PRO A 62 -5.26 -14.64 -4.02
CA PRO A 62 -5.95 -15.49 -3.06
C PRO A 62 -6.57 -14.66 -1.93
N LEU A 63 -7.63 -15.18 -1.30
CA LEU A 63 -8.33 -14.53 -0.18
C LEU A 63 -7.40 -14.12 0.97
N LYS A 64 -6.29 -14.84 1.17
CA LYS A 64 -5.27 -14.51 2.18
C LYS A 64 -4.64 -13.12 1.95
N ALA A 65 -4.58 -12.62 0.71
CA ALA A 65 -4.06 -11.29 0.42
C ALA A 65 -5.00 -10.19 0.95
N PHE A 66 -6.32 -10.39 0.79
CA PHE A 66 -7.33 -9.47 1.35
C PHE A 66 -7.29 -9.44 2.87
N ALA A 67 -7.11 -10.58 3.53
CA ALA A 67 -7.00 -10.66 4.99
C ALA A 67 -5.78 -9.91 5.56
N LYS A 68 -4.75 -9.64 4.73
CA LYS A 68 -3.57 -8.88 5.13
C LYS A 68 -3.77 -7.35 5.08
N ILE A 69 -4.79 -6.85 4.39
CA ILE A 69 -5.04 -5.40 4.22
C ILE A 69 -5.02 -4.64 5.54
N PRO A 70 -5.75 -5.03 6.60
CA PRO A 70 -5.73 -4.30 7.87
C PRO A 70 -4.34 -4.28 8.53
N LYS A 71 -3.55 -5.34 8.34
CA LYS A 71 -2.16 -5.41 8.83
C LYS A 71 -1.25 -4.44 8.06
N HIS A 72 -1.41 -4.35 6.74
CA HIS A 72 -0.66 -3.42 5.90
C HIS A 72 -0.99 -1.97 6.24
N LEU A 73 -2.26 -1.62 6.42
CA LEU A 73 -2.67 -0.29 6.88
C LEU A 73 -2.04 0.04 8.24
N LYS A 74 -2.03 -0.91 9.18
CA LYS A 74 -1.37 -0.72 10.47
C LYS A 74 0.13 -0.44 10.34
N ILE A 75 0.83 -1.13 9.43
CA ILE A 75 2.26 -0.91 9.18
C ILE A 75 2.50 0.49 8.59
N ILE A 76 1.64 0.94 7.68
CA ILE A 76 1.76 2.24 7.01
C ILE A 76 1.55 3.40 7.99
N PHE A 77 0.51 3.31 8.84
CA PHE A 77 0.19 4.38 9.78
C PHE A 77 1.00 4.32 11.08
N PHE A 78 1.50 3.13 11.46
CA PHE A 78 2.27 2.90 12.68
C PHE A 78 3.57 2.12 12.36
N PRO A 79 4.50 2.70 11.57
CA PRO A 79 5.76 2.05 11.27
C PRO A 79 6.57 1.86 12.56
N LYS A 80 7.15 0.69 12.73
CA LYS A 80 8.13 0.47 13.79
C LYS A 80 9.40 1.23 13.42
N LYS A 81 9.88 2.08 14.32
CA LYS A 81 11.19 2.71 14.16
C LYS A 81 12.27 1.65 14.38
N TYR A 82 13.02 1.39 13.33
CA TYR A 82 14.19 0.54 13.40
C TYR A 82 15.38 1.39 13.88
N ASN A 83 16.09 0.90 14.88
CA ASN A 83 17.29 1.56 15.37
C ASN A 83 18.52 0.67 15.04
N PRO A 84 19.25 0.96 13.96
CA PRO A 84 20.41 0.16 13.55
C PRO A 84 21.48 0.06 14.65
N GLN A 85 21.61 1.11 15.47
CA GLN A 85 22.59 1.19 16.53
C GLN A 85 22.39 0.11 17.60
N GLN A 86 21.12 -0.18 17.94
CA GLN A 86 20.81 -1.27 18.88
C GLN A 86 21.22 -2.64 18.36
N TYR A 87 21.09 -2.88 17.05
CA TYR A 87 21.53 -4.14 16.44
C TYR A 87 23.05 -4.28 16.44
N ILE A 88 23.76 -3.19 16.13
CA ILE A 88 25.23 -3.17 16.20
C ILE A 88 25.70 -3.46 17.62
N GLU A 89 25.12 -2.81 18.62
CA GLU A 89 25.44 -3.02 20.02
C GLU A 89 25.17 -4.47 20.47
N GLN A 90 24.04 -5.04 20.05
CA GLN A 90 23.70 -6.44 20.33
C GLN A 90 24.69 -7.42 19.68
N ILE A 91 25.04 -7.21 18.41
CA ILE A 91 26.00 -8.06 17.70
C ILE A 91 27.37 -7.97 18.36
N VAL A 92 27.81 -6.75 18.72
CA VAL A 92 29.09 -6.55 19.44
C VAL A 92 29.07 -7.22 20.82
N TYR A 93 27.95 -7.14 21.52
CA TYR A 93 27.77 -7.82 22.81
C TYR A 93 27.90 -9.35 22.64
N PHE A 94 27.19 -9.96 21.70
CA PHE A 94 27.28 -11.39 21.42
C PHE A 94 28.69 -11.82 20.99
N ALA A 95 29.37 -11.01 20.18
CA ALA A 95 30.75 -11.30 19.78
C ALA A 95 31.73 -11.28 20.97
N LYS A 96 31.54 -10.37 21.93
CA LYS A 96 32.35 -10.34 23.17
C LYS A 96 32.06 -11.54 24.07
N GLU A 97 30.77 -11.88 24.26
CA GLU A 97 30.38 -13.05 25.05
C GLU A 97 30.93 -14.35 24.46
N ALA A 98 30.81 -14.53 23.15
CA ALA A 98 31.36 -15.68 22.45
C ALA A 98 32.88 -15.83 22.66
N ARG A 99 33.61 -14.70 22.70
CA ARG A 99 35.05 -14.70 22.86
C ARG A 99 35.49 -15.03 24.30
N ILE A 100 34.71 -14.64 25.30
CA ILE A 100 35.03 -14.80 26.73
C ILE A 100 34.55 -16.16 27.25
N ASN A 101 33.27 -16.50 26.95
CA ASN A 101 32.55 -17.60 27.56
C ASN A 101 32.32 -18.79 26.59
N GLY A 102 32.77 -18.64 25.33
CA GLY A 102 32.55 -19.63 24.26
C GLY A 102 31.21 -19.51 23.57
N LEU A 103 31.04 -20.20 22.41
CA LEU A 103 29.86 -20.12 21.59
C LEU A 103 28.59 -20.66 22.27
N LEU A 104 28.73 -21.71 23.08
CA LEU A 104 27.59 -22.32 23.78
C LEU A 104 26.92 -21.38 24.79
N ALA A 105 27.69 -20.45 25.39
CA ALA A 105 27.14 -19.47 26.33
C ALA A 105 26.17 -18.47 25.67
N LEU A 106 26.16 -18.37 24.32
CA LEU A 106 25.25 -17.53 23.60
C LEU A 106 23.81 -18.08 23.62
N GLU A 107 23.61 -19.39 23.71
CA GLU A 107 22.30 -20.03 23.67
C GLU A 107 21.38 -19.50 24.78
N ASP A 108 21.85 -19.39 25.98
CA ASP A 108 21.13 -18.86 27.13
C ASP A 108 20.75 -17.37 26.92
N LYS A 109 21.66 -16.58 26.36
CA LYS A 109 21.46 -15.16 26.10
C LYS A 109 20.48 -14.88 24.95
N LEU A 110 20.41 -15.80 23.99
CA LEU A 110 19.49 -15.69 22.86
C LEU A 110 18.00 -15.84 23.25
N SER A 111 17.72 -16.45 24.41
CA SER A 111 16.35 -16.56 24.92
C SER A 111 15.71 -15.19 25.16
N GLU A 112 16.50 -14.16 25.48
CA GLU A 112 16.06 -12.79 25.73
C GLU A 112 15.90 -11.96 24.43
N THR A 113 16.42 -12.45 23.31
CA THR A 113 16.40 -11.72 22.02
C THR A 113 15.04 -11.80 21.37
N LYS A 114 14.39 -10.63 21.18
CA LYS A 114 13.05 -10.53 20.58
C LYS A 114 13.05 -10.70 19.05
N ASP A 115 14.17 -10.43 18.40
CA ASP A 115 14.31 -10.54 16.96
C ASP A 115 14.60 -11.98 16.55
N LYS A 116 13.65 -12.56 15.81
CA LYS A 116 13.77 -13.97 15.37
C LYS A 116 14.89 -14.19 14.35
N PHE A 117 15.11 -13.21 13.46
CA PHE A 117 16.15 -13.32 12.45
C PHE A 117 17.53 -13.31 13.09
N LEU A 118 17.80 -12.34 13.99
CA LEU A 118 19.05 -12.27 14.73
C LEU A 118 19.28 -13.52 15.59
N LYS A 119 18.22 -13.99 16.27
CA LYS A 119 18.28 -15.23 17.07
C LYS A 119 18.67 -16.43 16.24
N ASN A 120 17.98 -16.67 15.13
CA ASN A 120 18.25 -17.80 14.24
C ASN A 120 19.65 -17.69 13.62
N SER A 121 20.05 -16.48 13.22
CA SER A 121 21.39 -16.25 12.66
C SER A 121 22.53 -16.62 13.63
N ILE A 122 22.37 -16.23 14.90
CA ILE A 122 23.40 -16.54 15.92
C ILE A 122 23.37 -18.03 16.28
N LEU A 123 22.20 -18.68 16.32
CA LEU A 123 22.10 -20.13 16.54
C LEU A 123 22.88 -20.92 15.50
N LEU A 124 22.85 -20.53 14.22
CA LEU A 124 23.66 -21.17 13.17
C LEU A 124 25.16 -21.07 13.47
N VAL A 125 25.59 -19.98 14.11
CA VAL A 125 27.01 -19.82 14.54
C VAL A 125 27.30 -20.68 15.75
N VAL A 126 26.38 -20.77 16.72
CA VAL A 126 26.53 -21.65 17.92
C VAL A 126 26.64 -23.10 17.50
N ASP A 127 25.85 -23.53 16.51
CA ASP A 127 25.89 -24.89 15.93
C ASP A 127 27.14 -25.16 15.10
N SER A 128 28.14 -24.23 15.13
CA SER A 128 29.40 -24.35 14.42
C SER A 128 29.27 -24.64 12.93
N ILE A 129 28.23 -24.13 12.30
CA ILE A 129 28.04 -24.22 10.83
C ILE A 129 29.11 -23.37 10.15
N GLU A 130 29.67 -23.91 9.06
CA GLU A 130 30.67 -23.25 8.24
C GLU A 130 30.24 -21.83 7.81
N PRO A 131 31.08 -20.78 7.95
CA PRO A 131 30.71 -19.38 7.70
C PRO A 131 30.11 -19.13 6.32
N GLU A 132 30.62 -19.77 5.27
CA GLU A 132 30.08 -19.67 3.91
C GLU A 132 28.66 -20.22 3.81
N LYS A 133 28.38 -21.28 4.54
CA LYS A 133 27.06 -21.93 4.59
C LYS A 133 26.06 -21.06 5.37
N VAL A 134 26.48 -20.48 6.48
CA VAL A 134 25.70 -19.50 7.26
C VAL A 134 25.30 -18.33 6.36
N ARG A 135 26.28 -17.72 5.66
CA ARG A 135 26.05 -16.61 4.73
C ARG A 135 25.05 -16.99 3.64
N SER A 136 25.19 -18.17 3.04
CA SER A 136 24.27 -18.66 2.00
C SER A 136 22.86 -18.84 2.53
N LEU A 137 22.68 -19.40 3.73
CA LEU A 137 21.36 -19.59 4.36
C LEU A 137 20.69 -18.26 4.67
N LEU A 138 21.44 -17.30 5.25
CA LEU A 138 20.90 -15.98 5.59
C LEU A 138 20.53 -15.17 4.34
N ASN A 139 21.32 -15.24 3.28
CA ASN A 139 20.98 -14.59 2.01
C ASN A 139 19.70 -15.18 1.42
N ARG A 140 19.50 -16.49 1.43
CA ARG A 140 18.25 -17.13 0.98
C ARG A 140 17.04 -16.70 1.83
N GLU A 141 17.22 -16.56 3.13
CA GLU A 141 16.13 -16.11 4.01
C GLU A 141 15.74 -14.65 3.70
N LEU A 142 16.75 -13.79 3.41
CA LEU A 142 16.51 -12.41 2.97
C LEU A 142 15.80 -12.35 1.61
N GLU A 143 16.25 -13.12 0.62
CA GLU A 143 15.60 -13.23 -0.69
C GLU A 143 14.14 -13.67 -0.55
N TYR A 144 13.86 -14.67 0.26
CA TYR A 144 12.50 -15.14 0.52
C TYR A 144 11.63 -14.08 1.21
N LEU A 145 12.21 -13.29 2.13
CA LEU A 145 11.53 -12.15 2.73
C LEU A 145 11.20 -11.07 1.69
N GLU A 146 12.15 -10.75 0.80
CA GLU A 146 11.93 -9.77 -0.28
C GLU A 146 10.83 -10.23 -1.24
N GLU A 147 10.85 -11.48 -1.68
CA GLU A 147 9.80 -12.04 -2.55
C GLU A 147 8.41 -11.94 -1.92
N ARG A 148 8.31 -12.26 -0.63
CA ARG A 148 7.05 -12.13 0.10
C ARG A 148 6.57 -10.69 0.18
N HIS A 149 7.48 -9.74 0.35
CA HIS A 149 7.16 -8.32 0.37
C HIS A 149 6.73 -7.81 -1.01
N VAL A 150 7.39 -8.26 -2.07
CA VAL A 150 7.00 -7.96 -3.46
C VAL A 150 5.58 -8.47 -3.73
N GLN A 151 5.23 -9.68 -3.30
CA GLN A 151 3.88 -10.21 -3.44
C GLN A 151 2.84 -9.39 -2.66
N ASP A 152 3.15 -8.96 -1.44
CA ASP A 152 2.25 -8.15 -0.63
C ASP A 152 2.03 -6.75 -1.24
N THR A 153 3.04 -6.14 -1.88
CA THR A 153 2.91 -4.85 -2.58
C THR A 153 2.25 -5.00 -3.96
N ALA A 154 2.43 -6.13 -4.63
CA ALA A 154 1.85 -6.40 -5.96
C ALA A 154 0.33 -6.28 -5.96
N PHE A 155 -0.34 -6.65 -4.88
CA PHE A 155 -1.79 -6.48 -4.71
C PHE A 155 -2.23 -5.03 -4.93
N TYR A 156 -1.53 -4.08 -4.31
CA TYR A 156 -1.86 -2.65 -4.42
C TYR A 156 -1.45 -2.07 -5.77
N TYR A 157 -0.33 -2.50 -6.35
CA TYR A 157 0.05 -2.10 -7.71
C TYR A 157 -0.98 -2.56 -8.73
N LYS A 158 -1.45 -3.81 -8.65
CA LYS A 158 -2.51 -4.31 -9.53
C LYS A 158 -3.83 -3.59 -9.32
N GLY A 159 -4.20 -3.26 -8.08
CA GLY A 159 -5.34 -2.40 -7.81
C GLY A 159 -5.24 -1.04 -8.48
N SER A 160 -4.04 -0.44 -8.50
CA SER A 160 -3.81 0.84 -9.16
C SER A 160 -3.83 0.77 -10.70
N GLU A 161 -3.63 -0.40 -11.30
CA GLU A 161 -3.78 -0.64 -12.73
C GLU A 161 -5.25 -0.91 -13.09
N TYR A 162 -5.95 -1.71 -12.30
CA TYR A 162 -7.34 -2.08 -12.57
C TYR A 162 -8.32 -0.91 -12.36
N ALA A 163 -8.14 -0.09 -11.33
CA ALA A 163 -9.08 0.97 -11.02
C ALA A 163 -9.30 1.96 -12.19
N PRO A 164 -8.28 2.50 -12.86
CA PRO A 164 -8.48 3.34 -14.05
C PRO A 164 -9.04 2.57 -15.24
N ALA A 165 -8.70 1.28 -15.40
CA ALA A 165 -9.23 0.45 -16.46
C ALA A 165 -10.75 0.29 -16.32
N PHE A 166 -11.25 0.03 -15.11
CA PHE A 166 -12.71 0.03 -14.87
C PHE A 166 -13.33 1.42 -14.98
N GLY A 167 -12.58 2.49 -14.68
CA GLY A 167 -13.00 3.86 -15.01
C GLY A 167 -13.24 4.03 -16.51
N MET A 168 -12.32 3.57 -17.36
CA MET A 168 -12.49 3.61 -18.83
C MET A 168 -13.66 2.73 -19.31
N ILE A 169 -13.87 1.57 -18.72
CA ILE A 169 -15.05 0.73 -19.02
C ILE A 169 -16.33 1.52 -18.71
N GLY A 170 -16.37 2.22 -17.59
CA GLY A 170 -17.50 3.06 -17.22
C GLY A 170 -17.76 4.20 -18.21
N THR A 171 -16.69 4.83 -18.75
CA THR A 171 -16.87 5.84 -19.82
C THR A 171 -17.51 5.24 -21.07
N LEU A 172 -17.06 4.06 -21.49
CA LEU A 172 -17.62 3.37 -22.64
C LEU A 172 -19.10 3.04 -22.41
N ILE A 173 -19.48 2.53 -21.23
CA ILE A 173 -20.87 2.26 -20.87
C ILE A 173 -21.72 3.54 -20.94
N GLY A 174 -21.21 4.64 -20.34
CA GLY A 174 -21.90 5.93 -20.37
C GLY A 174 -22.11 6.46 -21.79
N LEU A 175 -21.06 6.38 -22.63
CA LEU A 175 -21.16 6.81 -24.04
C LEU A 175 -22.08 5.93 -24.89
N ILE A 176 -22.06 4.61 -24.72
CA ILE A 176 -22.95 3.69 -25.41
C ILE A 176 -24.41 4.02 -25.05
N ASN A 177 -24.70 4.18 -23.76
CA ASN A 177 -26.04 4.55 -23.29
C ASN A 177 -26.47 5.93 -23.78
N LEU A 178 -25.54 6.88 -23.89
CA LEU A 178 -25.79 8.20 -24.46
C LEU A 178 -26.20 8.10 -25.93
N LEU A 179 -25.44 7.34 -26.73
CA LEU A 179 -25.75 7.16 -28.16
C LEU A 179 -27.06 6.41 -28.40
N ALA A 180 -27.44 5.51 -27.50
CA ALA A 180 -28.70 4.77 -27.58
C ALA A 180 -29.95 5.63 -27.28
N ASN A 181 -29.78 6.80 -26.62
CA ASN A 181 -30.88 7.63 -26.14
C ASN A 181 -30.69 9.11 -26.52
N LEU A 182 -30.35 9.41 -27.77
CA LEU A 182 -30.01 10.77 -28.22
C LEU A 182 -31.21 11.75 -28.19
N GLU A 183 -32.45 11.25 -28.19
CA GLU A 183 -33.65 12.08 -28.23
C GLU A 183 -34.07 12.65 -26.87
N ASP A 184 -33.59 12.06 -25.76
CA ASP A 184 -33.93 12.49 -24.40
C ASP A 184 -32.76 13.23 -23.72
N THR A 185 -32.89 14.56 -23.65
CA THR A 185 -31.88 15.47 -23.08
C THR A 185 -31.55 15.17 -21.60
N ALA A 186 -32.54 14.74 -20.80
CA ALA A 186 -32.34 14.43 -19.40
C ALA A 186 -31.48 13.15 -19.23
N THR A 187 -31.75 12.14 -20.03
CA THR A 187 -30.99 10.89 -20.07
C THR A 187 -29.59 11.10 -20.64
N LEU A 188 -29.42 12.00 -21.62
CA LEU A 188 -28.10 12.39 -22.14
C LEU A 188 -27.18 12.92 -21.02
N THR A 189 -27.67 13.91 -20.26
CA THR A 189 -26.91 14.53 -19.18
C THR A 189 -26.51 13.51 -18.13
N LYS A 190 -27.40 12.61 -17.76
CA LYS A 190 -27.11 11.54 -16.78
C LYS A 190 -26.03 10.56 -17.27
N ASN A 191 -26.12 10.12 -18.54
CA ASN A 191 -25.16 9.19 -19.12
C ASN A 191 -23.76 9.83 -19.28
N MET A 192 -23.70 11.13 -19.62
CA MET A 192 -22.45 11.89 -19.61
C MET A 192 -21.83 11.94 -18.20
N ALA A 193 -22.66 12.20 -17.18
CA ALA A 193 -22.18 12.23 -15.79
C ALA A 193 -21.59 10.88 -15.38
N VAL A 194 -22.26 9.76 -15.71
CA VAL A 194 -21.72 8.41 -15.44
C VAL A 194 -20.36 8.22 -16.10
N ALA A 195 -20.20 8.61 -17.38
CA ALA A 195 -18.94 8.47 -18.11
C ALA A 195 -17.80 9.25 -17.43
N LEU A 196 -18.05 10.47 -16.98
CA LEU A 196 -17.02 11.31 -16.35
C LEU A 196 -16.71 10.87 -14.92
N VAL A 197 -17.74 10.58 -14.14
CA VAL A 197 -17.61 10.21 -12.71
C VAL A 197 -16.91 8.86 -12.54
N THR A 198 -17.12 7.89 -13.42
CA THR A 198 -16.41 6.62 -13.39
C THR A 198 -14.90 6.80 -13.57
N THR A 199 -14.48 7.63 -14.54
CA THR A 199 -13.06 7.93 -14.74
C THR A 199 -12.47 8.64 -13.53
N PHE A 200 -13.18 9.61 -12.98
CA PHE A 200 -12.78 10.34 -11.78
C PHE A 200 -12.55 9.38 -10.60
N TYR A 201 -13.48 8.46 -10.33
CA TYR A 201 -13.31 7.45 -9.28
C TYR A 201 -12.13 6.52 -9.53
N GLY A 202 -11.97 6.06 -10.78
CA GLY A 202 -10.85 5.18 -11.15
C GLY A 202 -9.49 5.82 -10.89
N VAL A 203 -9.34 7.08 -11.28
CA VAL A 203 -8.09 7.84 -11.10
C VAL A 203 -7.81 8.15 -9.63
N ILE A 204 -8.81 8.53 -8.85
CA ILE A 204 -8.66 8.77 -7.40
C ILE A 204 -8.26 7.48 -6.69
N LEU A 205 -8.99 6.40 -6.92
CA LEU A 205 -8.73 5.11 -6.29
C LEU A 205 -7.30 4.63 -6.58
N ALA A 206 -6.85 4.79 -7.82
CA ALA A 206 -5.49 4.41 -8.22
C ALA A 206 -4.41 5.27 -7.57
N ASN A 207 -4.52 6.61 -7.70
CA ASN A 207 -3.42 7.51 -7.39
C ASN A 207 -3.43 8.04 -5.96
N LEU A 208 -4.60 8.13 -5.30
CA LEU A 208 -4.70 8.57 -3.92
C LEU A 208 -4.72 7.41 -2.91
N ILE A 209 -5.15 6.22 -3.32
CA ILE A 209 -5.29 5.08 -2.41
C ILE A 209 -4.25 4.01 -2.75
N PHE A 210 -4.37 3.34 -3.90
CA PHE A 210 -3.55 2.16 -4.18
C PHE A 210 -2.05 2.46 -4.32
N LYS A 211 -1.66 3.41 -5.18
CA LYS A 211 -0.23 3.73 -5.40
C LYS A 211 0.49 4.23 -4.15
N PRO A 212 -0.06 5.18 -3.37
CA PRO A 212 0.59 5.64 -2.15
C PRO A 212 0.77 4.50 -1.12
N ILE A 213 -0.25 3.63 -0.98
CA ILE A 213 -0.18 2.45 -0.11
C ILE A 213 0.95 1.52 -0.58
N ALA A 214 1.00 1.19 -1.88
CA ALA A 214 2.03 0.31 -2.45
C ALA A 214 3.43 0.87 -2.22
N ASN A 215 3.66 2.15 -2.54
CA ASN A 215 4.96 2.79 -2.41
C ASN A 215 5.39 2.91 -0.95
N LYS A 216 4.47 3.26 -0.07
CA LYS A 216 4.77 3.36 1.37
C LYS A 216 5.05 1.99 1.97
N LEU A 217 4.28 0.98 1.61
CA LEU A 217 4.52 -0.39 2.05
C LEU A 217 5.89 -0.87 1.57
N LYS A 218 6.25 -0.63 0.30
CA LYS A 218 7.56 -0.94 -0.24
C LYS A 218 8.67 -0.23 0.54
N ALA A 219 8.55 1.05 0.82
CA ALA A 219 9.52 1.81 1.61
C ALA A 219 9.65 1.26 3.04
N CYS A 220 8.54 1.01 3.74
CA CYS A 220 8.56 0.45 5.09
C CYS A 220 9.24 -0.92 5.15
N LEU A 221 9.08 -1.72 4.09
CA LEU A 221 9.66 -3.05 4.01
C LEU A 221 11.17 -3.02 3.70
N LEU A 222 11.63 -2.05 2.88
CA LEU A 222 13.06 -1.81 2.66
C LEU A 222 13.81 -1.41 3.94
N TYR A 223 13.18 -0.65 4.83
CA TYR A 223 13.78 -0.29 6.12
C TYR A 223 13.80 -1.44 7.13
N THR A 224 13.04 -2.50 6.93
CA THR A 224 13.00 -3.68 7.80
C THR A 224 13.81 -4.86 7.27
N SER A 225 14.29 -4.77 6.04
CA SER A 225 15.20 -5.74 5.45
C SER A 225 16.59 -5.11 5.37
N PRO A 226 17.61 -5.62 6.08
CA PRO A 226 18.97 -5.17 5.89
C PRO A 226 19.37 -5.52 4.46
N SER A 227 19.40 -4.50 3.58
CA SER A 227 19.88 -4.70 2.21
C SER A 227 21.40 -4.88 2.26
N PRO A 228 21.96 -5.95 1.69
CA PRO A 228 23.41 -6.11 1.60
C PRO A 228 24.03 -5.27 0.46
N ARG A 229 23.34 -4.25 -0.05
CA ARG A 229 23.76 -3.48 -1.23
C ARG A 229 24.13 -2.02 -0.99
N ASP A 230 24.21 -1.57 0.27
CA ASP A 230 24.74 -0.24 0.60
C ASP A 230 26.04 -0.34 1.38
#